data_d295c3b4b5cf2338f0f26748a084c44f
#
_entry.id   d295c3b4b5cf2338f0f26748a084c44f
#
_cell.length_a   1.000
_cell.length_b   1.000
_cell.length_c   1.000
_cell.angle_alpha   90.00
_cell.angle_beta   90.00
_cell.angle_gamma   90.00
#
_symmetry.space_group_name_H-M   'P 1'
#
loop_
_entity.id
_entity.type
_entity.pdbx_description
1 polymer ?
#
loop_
_entity_poly.entity_id
_entity_poly.type
_entity_poly.pdbx_seq_one_letter_code
_entity_poly.pdbx_strand_id
1 'polypeptide(L)'
;MDFKEHSRAKLKAILHDTHVWWSLGIAIAILCLCYLFNNIAYSPLLSTTKYSILEPFYRATHNTSADLEDAVFVNVSYDKMLITDTVEVPDTNRKRAITDRKRLLDFLKKVENTNYRYLFIDIRFEQNECSPYDSALTEQLLKMRDVAIAKHWDMDSNRPYPMTDSRMEPLGYYCDFIESRSNAGFYKYRYLQNGGNSIALEMYRHETARSITRHGPLYFDGCKLCQNARFLTIHTSMENECQDDYEQNYWHLPELLFDSLCWNSFRDDVSGKYLIVGDMKEDMHDTYAHAQPGAYLHYLGFKSLTNGKHIVRWWYVILLMLVYFFISYTTLQGLRKEDTRWGPLQWIAQRPLLHFLCSLLGYTFILFLLSALLYLLCDIAYNVMIPSFCFALISHYVQFKRMRNTT
;
A
#
# COMPACT_ATOMS: atom_id res chain seq x y z
N MET A 1 -2.28 -48.21 -32.48
CA MET A 1 -1.20 -47.41 -31.85
C MET A 1 -1.82 -46.65 -30.70
N ASP A 2 -1.45 -47.00 -29.47
CA ASP A 2 -2.20 -46.67 -28.27
C ASP A 2 -2.06 -45.15 -27.98
N PHE A 3 -3.15 -44.44 -27.79
CA PHE A 3 -3.20 -43.00 -27.46
C PHE A 3 -2.30 -42.64 -26.27
N LYS A 4 -2.12 -43.58 -25.34
CA LYS A 4 -1.22 -43.43 -24.18
C LYS A 4 0.27 -43.45 -24.56
N GLU A 5 0.70 -44.23 -25.55
CA GLU A 5 2.09 -44.27 -25.99
C GLU A 5 2.45 -43.00 -26.76
N HIS A 6 1.55 -42.50 -27.61
CA HIS A 6 1.75 -41.26 -28.32
C HIS A 6 1.86 -40.06 -27.37
N SER A 7 1.02 -40.00 -26.35
CA SER A 7 1.07 -38.96 -25.31
C SER A 7 2.34 -39.02 -24.47
N ARG A 8 2.82 -40.23 -24.12
CA ARG A 8 4.10 -40.41 -23.38
C ARG A 8 5.32 -40.02 -24.20
N ALA A 9 5.33 -40.33 -25.50
CA ALA A 9 6.41 -39.96 -26.41
C ALA A 9 6.49 -38.42 -26.57
N LYS A 10 5.34 -37.73 -26.74
CA LYS A 10 5.26 -36.27 -26.77
C LYS A 10 5.73 -35.64 -25.48
N LEU A 11 5.31 -36.16 -24.33
CA LEU A 11 5.72 -35.65 -23.02
C LEU A 11 7.23 -35.78 -22.81
N LYS A 12 7.83 -36.93 -23.19
CA LYS A 12 9.29 -37.12 -23.16
C LYS A 12 10.02 -36.13 -24.07
N ALA A 13 9.52 -35.90 -25.29
CA ALA A 13 10.12 -34.92 -26.20
C ALA A 13 10.07 -33.51 -25.63
N ILE A 14 8.96 -33.09 -24.98
CA ILE A 14 8.84 -31.80 -24.31
C ILE A 14 9.80 -31.68 -23.11
N LEU A 15 9.94 -32.73 -22.31
CA LEU A 15 10.83 -32.74 -21.15
C LEU A 15 12.32 -32.74 -21.53
N HIS A 16 12.67 -33.19 -22.73
CA HIS A 16 14.04 -33.09 -23.28
C HIS A 16 14.33 -31.78 -24.01
N ASP A 17 13.31 -30.92 -24.22
CA ASP A 17 13.54 -29.59 -24.82
C ASP A 17 14.18 -28.66 -23.79
N THR A 18 15.43 -28.30 -24.01
CA THR A 18 16.19 -27.37 -23.15
C THR A 18 15.50 -26.01 -23.04
N HIS A 19 14.74 -25.56 -24.06
CA HIS A 19 13.97 -24.32 -24.02
C HIS A 19 12.86 -24.33 -22.98
N VAL A 20 12.28 -25.47 -22.69
CA VAL A 20 11.24 -25.62 -21.62
C VAL A 20 11.86 -25.28 -20.27
N TRP A 21 13.00 -25.84 -19.95
CA TRP A 21 13.68 -25.62 -18.66
C TRP A 21 14.20 -24.18 -18.51
N TRP A 22 14.76 -23.62 -19.57
CA TRP A 22 15.17 -22.21 -19.56
C TRP A 22 13.96 -21.29 -19.38
N SER A 23 12.84 -21.55 -20.06
CA SER A 23 11.62 -20.75 -19.94
C SER A 23 11.03 -20.81 -18.54
N LEU A 24 11.04 -22.00 -17.92
CA LEU A 24 10.60 -22.18 -16.53
C LEU A 24 11.50 -21.42 -15.55
N GLY A 25 12.83 -21.53 -15.71
CA GLY A 25 13.80 -20.80 -14.89
C GLY A 25 13.62 -19.29 -15.00
N ILE A 26 13.43 -18.78 -16.21
CA ILE A 26 13.16 -17.34 -16.47
C ILE A 26 11.86 -16.91 -15.81
N ALA A 27 10.77 -17.67 -15.96
CA ALA A 27 9.48 -17.36 -15.37
C ALA A 27 9.57 -17.26 -13.83
N ILE A 28 10.23 -18.23 -13.19
CA ILE A 28 10.47 -18.23 -11.75
C ILE A 28 11.32 -17.01 -11.33
N ALA A 29 12.41 -16.73 -12.03
CA ALA A 29 13.28 -15.60 -11.73
C ALA A 29 12.52 -14.26 -11.83
N ILE A 30 11.69 -14.06 -12.86
CA ILE A 30 10.89 -12.85 -13.03
C ILE A 30 9.84 -12.75 -11.91
N LEU A 31 9.18 -13.86 -11.52
CA LEU A 31 8.23 -13.87 -10.41
C LEU A 31 8.90 -13.47 -9.09
N CYS A 32 10.08 -14.02 -8.80
CA CYS A 32 10.85 -13.65 -7.62
C CYS A 32 11.23 -12.16 -7.63
N LEU A 33 11.70 -11.64 -8.76
CA LEU A 33 11.99 -10.22 -8.92
C LEU A 33 10.74 -9.36 -8.71
N CYS A 34 9.62 -9.72 -9.32
CA CYS A 34 8.35 -9.00 -9.13
C CYS A 34 7.92 -8.99 -7.66
N TYR A 35 8.06 -10.12 -6.95
CA TYR A 35 7.74 -10.19 -5.52
C TYR A 35 8.63 -9.26 -4.71
N LEU A 36 9.95 -9.29 -4.93
CA LEU A 36 10.91 -8.44 -4.21
C LEU A 36 10.61 -6.95 -4.44
N PHE A 37 10.42 -6.55 -5.70
CA PHE A 37 10.11 -5.15 -6.03
C PHE A 37 8.73 -4.70 -5.55
N ASN A 38 7.75 -5.60 -5.47
CA ASN A 38 6.44 -5.25 -4.91
C ASN A 38 6.52 -4.91 -3.42
N ASN A 39 7.48 -5.48 -2.68
CA ASN A 39 7.71 -5.17 -1.27
C ASN A 39 8.54 -3.90 -1.04
N ILE A 40 9.07 -3.28 -2.09
CA ILE A 40 9.69 -1.96 -2.00
C ILE A 40 8.55 -0.93 -1.96
N ALA A 41 8.49 -0.15 -0.87
CA ALA A 41 7.43 0.82 -0.67
C ALA A 41 7.43 1.93 -1.72
N TYR A 42 8.61 2.21 -2.28
CA TYR A 42 8.80 3.28 -3.23
C TYR A 42 9.28 2.75 -4.58
N SER A 43 8.49 2.95 -5.64
CA SER A 43 8.88 2.73 -7.04
C SER A 43 7.99 3.57 -7.94
N PRO A 44 8.33 4.85 -8.18
CA PRO A 44 7.47 5.80 -8.89
C PRO A 44 7.15 5.40 -10.33
N LEU A 45 8.14 4.87 -11.05
CA LEU A 45 7.98 4.45 -12.46
C LEU A 45 6.93 3.35 -12.67
N LEU A 46 6.59 2.61 -11.62
CA LEU A 46 5.83 1.38 -11.74
C LEU A 46 4.37 1.52 -11.30
N SER A 47 4.02 2.64 -10.68
CA SER A 47 2.75 2.81 -10.00
C SER A 47 1.85 3.89 -10.61
N THR A 48 2.40 5.03 -11.00
CA THR A 48 1.63 6.21 -11.42
C THR A 48 0.73 5.94 -12.64
N THR A 49 1.27 5.34 -13.68
CA THR A 49 0.52 5.07 -14.92
C THR A 49 -0.65 4.12 -14.70
N LYS A 50 -0.48 3.16 -13.81
CA LYS A 50 -1.46 2.13 -13.53
C LYS A 50 -2.69 2.70 -12.81
N TYR A 51 -2.47 3.48 -11.76
CA TYR A 51 -3.56 4.02 -10.94
C TYR A 51 -4.30 5.15 -11.65
N SER A 52 -3.60 6.02 -12.36
CA SER A 52 -4.24 7.10 -13.13
C SER A 52 -5.18 6.59 -14.22
N ILE A 53 -4.95 5.37 -14.74
CA ILE A 53 -5.77 4.81 -15.83
C ILE A 53 -6.81 3.84 -15.29
N LEU A 54 -6.45 2.95 -14.37
CA LEU A 54 -7.34 1.86 -13.92
C LEU A 54 -8.27 2.25 -12.78
N GLU A 55 -7.85 3.14 -11.90
CA GLU A 55 -8.65 3.53 -10.74
C GLU A 55 -9.95 4.25 -11.09
N PRO A 56 -9.97 5.24 -12.00
CA PRO A 56 -11.24 5.84 -12.42
C PRO A 56 -12.21 4.81 -13.02
N PHE A 57 -11.68 3.81 -13.73
CA PHE A 57 -12.49 2.74 -14.31
C PHE A 57 -13.02 1.79 -13.24
N TYR A 58 -12.19 1.43 -12.26
CA TYR A 58 -12.60 0.61 -11.12
C TYR A 58 -13.69 1.30 -10.30
N ARG A 59 -13.52 2.60 -9.99
CA ARG A 59 -14.54 3.40 -9.29
C ARG A 59 -15.87 3.45 -10.02
N ALA A 60 -15.87 3.56 -11.34
CA ALA A 60 -17.09 3.57 -12.13
C ALA A 60 -17.85 2.23 -12.08
N THR A 61 -17.14 1.12 -11.80
CA THR A 61 -17.72 -0.24 -11.78
C THR A 61 -17.99 -0.78 -10.37
N HIS A 62 -17.32 -0.23 -9.33
CA HIS A 62 -17.42 -0.71 -7.94
C HIS A 62 -17.80 0.46 -7.02
N ASN A 63 -19.08 0.59 -6.75
CA ASN A 63 -19.60 1.60 -5.84
C ASN A 63 -19.60 1.02 -4.41
N THR A 64 -18.60 1.38 -3.59
CA THR A 64 -18.41 0.82 -2.25
C THR A 64 -18.35 1.91 -1.19
N SER A 65 -19.51 2.35 -0.72
CA SER A 65 -19.62 3.08 0.57
C SER A 65 -19.36 2.17 1.80
N ALA A 66 -19.29 0.86 1.59
CA ALA A 66 -19.17 -0.15 2.64
C ALA A 66 -17.85 -0.14 3.44
N ASP A 67 -16.83 0.58 2.98
CA ASP A 67 -15.51 0.57 3.66
C ASP A 67 -15.48 1.40 4.95
N LEU A 68 -16.46 2.26 5.20
CA LEU A 68 -16.52 3.15 6.38
C LEU A 68 -17.52 2.72 7.46
N GLU A 69 -18.36 1.71 7.20
CA GLU A 69 -19.48 1.35 8.09
C GLU A 69 -19.06 0.94 9.51
N ASP A 70 -17.86 0.37 9.66
CA ASP A 70 -17.34 -0.12 10.93
C ASP A 70 -16.31 0.82 11.58
N ALA A 71 -16.20 2.07 11.10
CA ALA A 71 -15.34 3.10 11.68
C ALA A 71 -16.08 4.42 11.91
N VAL A 72 -15.65 5.15 12.92
CA VAL A 72 -16.08 6.51 13.23
C VAL A 72 -14.83 7.39 13.31
N PHE A 73 -14.83 8.48 12.57
CA PHE A 73 -13.72 9.42 12.50
C PHE A 73 -14.04 10.69 13.28
N VAL A 74 -13.06 11.20 14.03
CA VAL A 74 -13.16 12.47 14.76
C VAL A 74 -12.05 13.40 14.30
N ASN A 75 -12.46 14.54 13.75
CA ASN A 75 -11.58 15.57 13.25
C ASN A 75 -11.16 16.54 14.38
N VAL A 76 -9.84 16.73 14.52
CA VAL A 76 -9.22 17.65 15.49
C VAL A 76 -8.53 18.85 14.82
N SER A 77 -8.72 19.07 13.52
CA SER A 77 -7.99 20.11 12.75
C SER A 77 -8.17 21.50 13.31
N TYR A 78 -9.35 21.81 13.87
CA TYR A 78 -9.68 23.13 14.42
C TYR A 78 -9.34 23.28 15.90
N ASP A 79 -8.91 22.22 16.57
CA ASP A 79 -8.61 22.19 17.98
C ASP A 79 -7.13 22.34 18.19
N LYS A 80 -6.63 23.57 18.11
CA LYS A 80 -5.21 23.88 18.26
C LYS A 80 -4.94 24.70 19.52
N MET A 81 -3.83 24.41 20.16
CA MET A 81 -3.23 25.22 21.22
C MET A 81 -1.85 25.68 20.82
N LEU A 82 -1.44 26.84 21.34
CA LEU A 82 -0.12 27.41 21.09
C LEU A 82 0.86 26.99 22.19
N ILE A 83 1.97 26.39 21.81
CA ILE A 83 3.09 26.11 22.70
C ILE A 83 4.30 26.97 22.31
N THR A 84 5.24 27.14 23.23
CA THR A 84 6.52 27.80 22.92
C THR A 84 7.45 26.78 22.26
N ASP A 85 7.93 27.12 21.07
CA ASP A 85 8.89 26.27 20.35
C ASP A 85 10.28 26.47 20.99
N THR A 86 10.79 25.37 21.59
CA THR A 86 12.08 25.36 22.28
C THR A 86 13.22 24.78 21.45
N VAL A 87 12.90 24.23 20.28
CA VAL A 87 13.84 23.35 19.51
C VAL A 87 14.58 24.11 18.41
N GLU A 88 13.92 24.98 17.65
CA GLU A 88 14.54 25.57 16.47
C GLU A 88 15.46 26.78 16.76
N VAL A 89 15.13 27.60 17.74
CA VAL A 89 15.98 28.73 18.14
C VAL A 89 15.72 29.10 19.62
N PRO A 90 16.66 28.88 20.54
CA PRO A 90 16.45 29.08 21.98
C PRO A 90 16.03 30.50 22.40
N ASP A 91 16.26 31.51 21.56
CA ASP A 91 16.04 32.92 21.88
C ASP A 91 14.79 33.54 21.24
N THR A 92 13.99 32.79 20.51
CA THR A 92 12.77 33.32 19.88
C THR A 92 11.54 32.80 20.62
N ASN A 93 10.69 33.74 21.11
CA ASN A 93 9.32 33.43 21.58
C ASN A 93 8.40 32.93 20.47
N ARG A 94 8.91 32.07 19.58
CA ARG A 94 8.16 31.50 18.49
C ARG A 94 7.13 30.53 19.05
N LYS A 95 5.89 30.72 18.67
CA LYS A 95 4.79 29.84 19.05
C LYS A 95 4.50 28.86 17.92
N ARG A 96 4.32 27.61 18.28
CA ARG A 96 3.88 26.54 17.39
C ARG A 96 2.49 26.10 17.78
N ALA A 97 1.63 25.87 16.79
CA ALA A 97 0.31 25.30 17.01
C ALA A 97 0.41 23.78 17.04
N ILE A 98 -0.12 23.17 18.09
CA ILE A 98 -0.31 21.72 18.21
C ILE A 98 -1.78 21.43 18.48
N THR A 99 -2.21 20.16 18.36
CA THR A 99 -3.55 19.75 18.78
C THR A 99 -3.78 20.08 20.24
N ASP A 100 -4.94 20.66 20.59
CA ASP A 100 -5.30 21.04 21.96
C ASP A 100 -5.41 19.81 22.87
N ARG A 101 -4.37 19.61 23.68
CA ARG A 101 -4.23 18.47 24.60
C ARG A 101 -5.32 18.45 25.69
N LYS A 102 -5.80 19.63 26.09
CA LYS A 102 -6.88 19.73 27.07
C LYS A 102 -8.21 19.23 26.49
N ARG A 103 -8.58 19.73 25.33
CA ARG A 103 -9.80 19.28 24.64
C ARG A 103 -9.76 17.79 24.30
N LEU A 104 -8.62 17.29 23.85
CA LEU A 104 -8.41 15.88 23.62
C LEU A 104 -8.59 15.07 24.93
N LEU A 105 -8.01 15.50 26.04
CA LEU A 105 -8.18 14.87 27.34
C LEU A 105 -9.66 14.84 27.78
N ASP A 106 -10.37 15.96 27.64
CA ASP A 106 -11.78 16.07 28.00
C ASP A 106 -12.65 15.15 27.12
N PHE A 107 -12.33 15.02 25.85
CA PHE A 107 -12.96 14.07 24.94
C PHE A 107 -12.69 12.61 25.36
N LEU A 108 -11.45 12.24 25.62
CA LEU A 108 -11.08 10.88 26.02
C LEU A 108 -11.75 10.45 27.33
N LYS A 109 -11.95 11.36 28.30
CA LYS A 109 -12.74 11.11 29.51
C LYS A 109 -14.19 10.79 29.20
N LYS A 110 -14.80 11.45 28.21
CA LYS A 110 -16.17 11.11 27.77
C LYS A 110 -16.22 9.75 27.07
N VAL A 111 -15.22 9.46 26.22
CA VAL A 111 -15.11 8.23 25.41
C VAL A 111 -14.81 7.00 26.27
N GLU A 112 -14.12 7.13 27.40
CA GLU A 112 -13.71 6.03 28.30
C GLU A 112 -14.86 5.05 28.60
N ASN A 113 -16.07 5.59 28.75
CA ASN A 113 -17.27 4.81 29.09
C ASN A 113 -18.10 4.41 27.86
N THR A 114 -17.62 4.63 26.65
CA THR A 114 -18.29 4.18 25.42
C THR A 114 -17.84 2.77 25.03
N ASN A 115 -18.63 2.10 24.19
CA ASN A 115 -18.34 0.74 23.77
C ASN A 115 -17.63 0.71 22.39
N TYR A 116 -16.59 1.55 22.20
CA TYR A 116 -15.78 1.44 21.00
C TYR A 116 -15.03 0.10 20.94
N ARG A 117 -14.71 -0.36 19.73
CA ARG A 117 -13.98 -1.61 19.49
C ARG A 117 -12.48 -1.45 19.65
N TYR A 118 -11.93 -0.38 19.12
CA TYR A 118 -10.51 0.00 19.18
C TYR A 118 -10.39 1.50 18.96
N LEU A 119 -9.50 2.16 19.68
CA LEU A 119 -9.22 3.59 19.53
C LEU A 119 -7.84 3.80 18.92
N PHE A 120 -7.78 4.52 17.82
CA PHE A 120 -6.54 5.00 17.22
C PHE A 120 -6.51 6.52 17.23
N ILE A 121 -5.40 7.09 17.72
CA ILE A 121 -5.18 8.54 17.81
C ILE A 121 -3.99 8.89 16.92
N ASP A 122 -4.27 9.49 15.77
CA ASP A 122 -3.29 9.96 14.79
C ASP A 122 -2.90 11.41 15.09
N ILE A 123 -2.23 11.59 16.20
CA ILE A 123 -1.76 12.89 16.70
C ILE A 123 -0.33 12.70 17.19
N ARG A 124 0.55 13.65 16.87
CA ARG A 124 1.94 13.64 17.33
C ARG A 124 2.04 13.93 18.81
N PHE A 125 2.78 13.10 19.55
CA PHE A 125 3.11 13.27 20.97
C PHE A 125 4.64 13.28 21.14
N GLU A 126 5.32 14.09 20.34
CA GLU A 126 6.78 14.14 20.32
C GLU A 126 7.31 15.09 21.42
N GLN A 127 8.49 14.78 21.96
CA GLN A 127 9.10 15.51 23.07
C GLN A 127 9.26 17.02 22.82
N ASN A 128 9.35 17.45 21.57
CA ASN A 128 9.39 18.85 21.19
C ASN A 128 8.01 19.55 21.17
N GLU A 129 6.94 18.85 21.45
CA GLU A 129 5.55 19.32 21.44
C GLU A 129 4.88 19.23 22.81
N CYS A 130 5.65 19.50 23.89
CA CYS A 130 5.17 19.35 25.26
C CYS A 130 4.07 20.36 25.63
N SER A 131 3.06 19.84 26.32
CA SER A 131 1.93 20.57 26.87
C SER A 131 1.81 20.32 28.39
N PRO A 132 1.30 21.27 29.18
CA PRO A 132 1.04 21.05 30.61
C PRO A 132 0.00 19.95 30.88
N TYR A 133 -0.73 19.51 29.86
CA TYR A 133 -1.75 18.46 29.96
C TYR A 133 -1.23 17.06 29.62
N ASP A 134 0.00 16.89 29.15
CA ASP A 134 0.53 15.62 28.66
C ASP A 134 0.55 14.53 29.74
N SER A 135 0.92 14.85 30.98
CA SER A 135 0.91 13.87 32.07
C SER A 135 -0.50 13.35 32.36
N ALA A 136 -1.50 14.26 32.43
CA ALA A 136 -2.88 13.85 32.65
C ALA A 136 -3.47 13.08 31.47
N LEU A 137 -3.08 13.45 30.24
CA LEU A 137 -3.46 12.77 29.02
C LEU A 137 -2.86 11.35 28.98
N THR A 138 -1.59 11.21 29.37
CA THR A 138 -0.93 9.89 29.49
C THR A 138 -1.66 9.00 30.50
N GLU A 139 -1.99 9.52 31.67
CA GLU A 139 -2.75 8.75 32.67
C GLU A 139 -4.11 8.31 32.14
N GLN A 140 -4.80 9.17 31.38
CA GLN A 140 -6.06 8.84 30.76
C GLN A 140 -5.91 7.74 29.71
N LEU A 141 -4.93 7.87 28.80
CA LEU A 141 -4.65 6.87 27.77
C LEU A 141 -4.31 5.48 28.34
N LEU A 142 -3.53 5.44 29.42
CA LEU A 142 -3.16 4.20 30.11
C LEU A 142 -4.35 3.52 30.83
N LYS A 143 -5.42 4.25 31.17
CA LYS A 143 -6.65 3.69 31.73
C LYS A 143 -7.58 3.13 30.67
N MET A 144 -7.50 3.64 29.45
CA MET A 144 -8.39 3.23 28.38
C MET A 144 -7.99 1.86 27.85
N ARG A 145 -8.97 1.11 27.35
CA ARG A 145 -8.76 -0.19 26.71
C ARG A 145 -8.48 -0.01 25.22
N ASP A 146 -7.70 -0.91 24.65
CA ASP A 146 -7.55 -1.08 23.19
C ASP A 146 -7.23 0.24 22.48
N VAL A 147 -6.16 0.92 22.94
CA VAL A 147 -5.72 2.22 22.45
C VAL A 147 -4.38 2.12 21.76
N ALA A 148 -4.25 2.81 20.64
CA ALA A 148 -2.98 3.06 19.97
C ALA A 148 -2.82 4.54 19.62
N ILE A 149 -1.58 5.03 19.64
CA ILE A 149 -1.22 6.40 19.28
C ILE A 149 -0.15 6.41 18.21
N ALA A 150 -0.10 7.49 17.44
CA ALA A 150 0.88 7.67 16.38
C ALA A 150 2.31 7.81 16.95
N LYS A 151 3.25 7.10 16.31
CA LYS A 151 4.69 7.17 16.55
C LYS A 151 5.39 7.38 15.22
N HIS A 152 6.38 8.28 15.20
CA HIS A 152 7.12 8.61 13.99
C HIS A 152 8.59 8.24 14.08
N TRP A 153 9.20 8.04 12.91
CA TRP A 153 10.60 7.70 12.77
C TRP A 153 11.40 8.91 12.28
N ASP A 154 12.42 9.27 13.03
CA ASP A 154 13.38 10.29 12.60
C ASP A 154 14.38 9.66 11.61
N MET A 155 14.28 10.07 10.35
CA MET A 155 15.13 9.58 9.27
C MET A 155 16.58 10.06 9.42
N ASP A 156 16.80 11.22 10.02
CA ASP A 156 18.13 11.82 10.17
C ASP A 156 18.94 11.12 11.28
N SER A 157 18.31 10.90 12.43
CA SER A 157 18.94 10.19 13.55
C SER A 157 18.80 8.66 13.47
N ASN A 158 18.03 8.14 12.51
CA ASN A 158 17.71 6.72 12.33
C ASN A 158 17.17 6.05 13.61
N ARG A 159 16.27 6.72 14.29
CA ARG A 159 15.60 6.25 15.53
C ARG A 159 14.18 6.83 15.61
N PRO A 160 13.29 6.23 16.42
CA PRO A 160 11.99 6.83 16.67
C PRO A 160 12.13 8.18 17.40
N TYR A 161 11.26 9.13 17.06
CA TYR A 161 11.11 10.35 17.86
C TYR A 161 10.67 9.95 19.28
N PRO A 162 11.34 10.49 20.32
CA PRO A 162 10.93 10.26 21.69
C PRO A 162 9.57 10.93 21.96
N MET A 163 8.71 10.23 22.69
CA MET A 163 7.41 10.77 23.08
C MET A 163 7.54 11.80 24.22
N THR A 164 6.55 12.66 24.37
CA THR A 164 6.45 13.64 25.46
C THR A 164 6.50 12.98 26.84
N ASP A 165 5.92 11.80 26.96
CA ASP A 165 5.97 10.98 28.16
C ASP A 165 6.34 9.55 27.76
N SER A 166 7.42 9.01 28.34
CA SER A 166 7.92 7.67 28.04
C SER A 166 6.92 6.56 28.38
N ARG A 167 5.96 6.81 29.26
CA ARG A 167 4.87 5.88 29.58
C ARG A 167 3.92 5.64 28.40
N MET A 168 3.89 6.52 27.42
CA MET A 168 3.12 6.35 26.16
C MET A 168 3.81 5.40 25.16
N GLU A 169 5.12 5.17 25.28
CA GLU A 169 5.88 4.35 24.30
C GLU A 169 5.25 2.99 23.97
N PRO A 170 4.70 2.24 24.96
CA PRO A 170 4.04 0.95 24.67
C PRO A 170 2.76 1.06 23.84
N LEU A 171 2.13 2.24 23.78
CA LEU A 171 0.92 2.51 22.99
C LEU A 171 1.25 3.01 21.59
N GLY A 172 2.53 3.31 21.32
CA GLY A 172 2.98 3.94 20.07
C GLY A 172 3.24 2.96 18.94
N TYR A 173 2.60 3.17 17.78
CA TYR A 173 2.80 2.41 16.56
C TYR A 173 3.13 3.32 15.39
N TYR A 174 3.94 2.82 14.45
CA TYR A 174 4.45 3.64 13.35
C TYR A 174 3.35 4.08 12.39
N CYS A 175 3.32 5.39 12.16
CA CYS A 175 2.39 6.07 11.26
C CYS A 175 3.10 6.78 10.09
N ASP A 176 4.38 6.45 9.82
CA ASP A 176 5.12 7.10 8.75
C ASP A 176 4.66 6.60 7.38
N PHE A 177 4.45 7.52 6.47
CA PHE A 177 4.28 7.25 5.05
C PHE A 177 5.61 7.46 4.32
N ILE A 178 5.94 6.57 3.39
CA ILE A 178 7.07 6.75 2.51
C ILE A 178 6.58 7.46 1.26
N GLU A 179 6.74 8.77 1.27
CA GLU A 179 6.40 9.64 0.15
C GLU A 179 7.56 9.76 -0.85
N SER A 180 7.20 10.03 -2.10
CA SER A 180 8.17 10.34 -3.13
C SER A 180 8.76 11.73 -2.92
N ARG A 181 10.08 11.83 -2.85
CA ARG A 181 10.77 13.15 -2.83
C ARG A 181 10.56 13.97 -4.10
N SER A 182 10.19 13.35 -5.22
CA SER A 182 10.10 14.04 -6.52
C SER A 182 8.69 14.47 -6.93
N ASN A 183 7.65 13.83 -6.40
CA ASN A 183 6.25 14.18 -6.64
C ASN A 183 5.46 13.61 -5.48
N ALA A 184 5.41 14.36 -4.40
CA ALA A 184 4.74 14.08 -3.16
C ALA A 184 3.47 13.23 -3.34
N GLY A 185 3.58 11.92 -3.31
CA GLY A 185 2.42 11.05 -3.45
C GLY A 185 2.61 9.78 -2.66
N PHE A 186 1.59 9.42 -1.92
CA PHE A 186 1.50 8.16 -1.24
C PHE A 186 1.19 7.05 -2.26
N TYR A 187 2.08 6.04 -2.35
CA TYR A 187 1.91 4.96 -3.32
C TYR A 187 1.54 3.62 -2.69
N LYS A 188 2.20 3.27 -1.58
CA LYS A 188 2.01 1.98 -0.93
C LYS A 188 2.04 2.12 0.57
N TYR A 189 1.14 1.44 1.22
CA TYR A 189 1.17 1.27 2.66
C TYR A 189 2.15 0.16 3.04
N ARG A 190 3.02 0.45 4.01
CA ARG A 190 3.97 -0.52 4.56
C ARG A 190 3.51 -0.97 5.94
N TYR A 191 3.37 -2.27 6.13
CA TYR A 191 2.85 -2.84 7.37
C TYR A 191 3.93 -3.01 8.46
N LEU A 192 5.08 -3.59 8.13
CA LEU A 192 6.26 -3.58 9.01
C LEU A 192 7.16 -2.40 8.64
N GLN A 193 7.38 -1.50 9.58
CA GLN A 193 8.17 -0.29 9.42
C GLN A 193 9.29 -0.27 10.44
N ASN A 194 10.52 0.05 10.00
CA ASN A 194 11.66 0.32 10.88
C ASN A 194 11.86 -0.68 12.04
N GLY A 195 11.49 -1.96 11.80
CA GLY A 195 11.57 -3.03 12.80
C GLY A 195 10.37 -3.14 13.74
N GLY A 196 9.32 -2.32 13.55
CA GLY A 196 8.08 -2.34 14.35
C GLY A 196 6.83 -2.45 13.48
N ASN A 197 5.69 -2.58 14.16
CA ASN A 197 4.39 -2.62 13.51
C ASN A 197 3.94 -1.21 13.11
N SER A 198 3.35 -1.08 11.92
CA SER A 198 2.50 0.07 11.64
C SER A 198 1.21 -0.03 12.45
N ILE A 199 0.52 1.12 12.62
CA ILE A 199 -0.78 1.14 13.28
C ILE A 199 -1.80 0.20 12.60
N ALA A 200 -1.84 0.14 11.29
CA ALA A 200 -2.72 -0.77 10.57
C ALA A 200 -2.45 -2.25 10.88
N LEU A 201 -1.16 -2.62 11.03
CA LEU A 201 -0.78 -3.98 11.40
C LEU A 201 -1.13 -4.27 12.85
N GLU A 202 -1.03 -3.29 13.75
CA GLU A 202 -1.42 -3.45 15.15
C GLU A 202 -2.94 -3.64 15.30
N MET A 203 -3.75 -2.82 14.63
CA MET A 203 -5.20 -3.00 14.58
C MET A 203 -5.56 -4.40 14.05
N TYR A 204 -4.86 -4.86 13.00
CA TYR A 204 -5.04 -6.21 12.45
C TYR A 204 -4.65 -7.30 13.45
N ARG A 205 -3.55 -7.12 14.18
CA ARG A 205 -3.08 -8.04 15.23
C ARG A 205 -4.10 -8.15 16.37
N HIS A 206 -4.61 -7.01 16.80
CA HIS A 206 -5.66 -6.95 17.84
C HIS A 206 -6.91 -7.71 17.40
N GLU A 207 -7.35 -7.51 16.16
CA GLU A 207 -8.57 -8.09 15.61
C GLU A 207 -8.47 -9.60 15.36
N THR A 208 -7.33 -10.07 14.85
CA THR A 208 -7.19 -11.43 14.31
C THR A 208 -6.24 -12.32 15.10
N ALA A 209 -5.51 -11.76 16.08
CA ALA A 209 -4.37 -12.39 16.76
C ALA A 209 -3.24 -12.83 15.77
N ARG A 210 -3.19 -12.26 14.57
CA ARG A 210 -2.18 -12.54 13.54
C ARG A 210 -1.26 -11.35 13.36
N SER A 211 -0.07 -11.59 12.82
CA SER A 211 0.90 -10.55 12.49
C SER A 211 1.75 -10.97 11.31
N ILE A 212 2.29 -9.99 10.60
CA ILE A 212 3.25 -10.22 9.53
C ILE A 212 4.64 -10.42 10.15
N THR A 213 5.30 -11.51 9.79
CA THR A 213 6.68 -11.81 10.17
C THR A 213 7.59 -11.76 8.95
N ARG A 214 8.85 -11.39 9.17
CA ARG A 214 9.86 -11.31 8.10
C ARG A 214 10.89 -12.42 8.26
N HIS A 215 11.12 -13.16 7.18
CA HIS A 215 12.18 -14.18 7.07
C HIS A 215 13.06 -13.88 5.86
N GLY A 216 14.17 -13.20 6.10
CA GLY A 216 15.03 -12.68 5.03
C GLY A 216 14.28 -11.70 4.12
N PRO A 217 14.18 -11.95 2.80
CA PRO A 217 13.44 -11.11 1.87
C PRO A 217 11.94 -11.43 1.80
N LEU A 218 11.48 -12.45 2.49
CA LEU A 218 10.11 -12.96 2.45
C LEU A 218 9.32 -12.49 3.67
N TYR A 219 8.01 -12.29 3.47
CA TYR A 219 7.07 -11.91 4.51
C TYR A 219 5.95 -12.94 4.60
N PHE A 220 5.51 -13.23 5.83
CA PHE A 220 4.49 -14.24 6.10
C PHE A 220 3.46 -13.71 7.08
N ASP A 221 2.18 -14.02 6.82
CA ASP A 221 1.08 -13.93 7.77
C ASP A 221 0.73 -15.36 8.21
N GLY A 222 1.21 -15.76 9.40
CA GLY A 222 1.24 -17.15 9.81
C GLY A 222 2.07 -17.98 8.83
N CYS A 223 1.46 -18.98 8.17
CA CYS A 223 2.12 -19.81 7.17
C CYS A 223 1.93 -19.32 5.73
N LYS A 224 1.24 -18.20 5.51
CA LYS A 224 0.92 -17.71 4.17
C LYS A 224 1.92 -16.66 3.72
N LEU A 225 2.50 -16.84 2.53
CA LEU A 225 3.32 -15.82 1.90
C LEU A 225 2.49 -14.55 1.68
N CYS A 226 3.02 -13.40 2.08
CA CYS A 226 2.33 -12.13 1.97
C CYS A 226 3.24 -11.00 1.46
N GLN A 227 2.67 -9.85 1.21
CA GLN A 227 3.37 -8.61 0.86
C GLN A 227 3.40 -7.67 2.06
N ASN A 228 4.56 -7.06 2.33
CA ASN A 228 4.71 -6.04 3.36
C ASN A 228 4.34 -4.63 2.88
N ALA A 229 4.41 -4.37 1.60
CA ALA A 229 4.04 -3.09 1.02
C ALA A 229 2.96 -3.30 -0.04
N ARG A 230 1.83 -2.62 0.12
CA ARG A 230 0.69 -2.77 -0.77
C ARG A 230 0.08 -1.43 -1.15
N PHE A 231 -0.42 -1.35 -2.37
CA PHE A 231 -1.29 -0.26 -2.80
C PHE A 231 -2.64 -0.35 -2.08
N LEU A 232 -3.09 0.77 -1.57
CA LEU A 232 -4.44 0.87 -1.00
C LEU A 232 -5.43 1.17 -2.11
N THR A 233 -6.57 0.52 -2.06
CA THR A 233 -7.71 0.85 -2.91
C THR A 233 -8.57 1.87 -2.17
N ILE A 234 -8.73 3.04 -2.76
CA ILE A 234 -9.51 4.14 -2.17
C ILE A 234 -10.82 4.22 -2.95
N HIS A 235 -11.91 3.81 -2.32
CA HIS A 235 -13.24 3.81 -2.94
C HIS A 235 -14.07 5.03 -2.56
N THR A 236 -13.82 5.60 -1.40
CA THR A 236 -14.54 6.74 -0.85
C THR A 236 -13.54 7.85 -0.54
N SER A 237 -13.82 9.08 -0.96
CA SER A 237 -13.05 10.24 -0.50
C SER A 237 -13.62 10.70 0.84
N MET A 238 -12.75 11.10 1.78
CA MET A 238 -13.19 11.75 3.03
C MET A 238 -13.65 13.19 2.79
N GLU A 239 -13.20 13.80 1.71
CA GLU A 239 -13.71 15.07 1.23
C GLU A 239 -14.64 14.83 0.03
N ASN A 240 -15.92 14.74 0.26
CA ASN A 240 -16.89 14.95 -0.81
C ASN A 240 -17.00 16.45 -1.06
N GLU A 241 -16.26 16.95 -2.04
CA GLU A 241 -16.44 18.29 -2.61
C GLU A 241 -17.71 18.44 -3.44
N CYS A 242 -18.74 17.66 -3.22
CA CYS A 242 -20.04 17.91 -3.77
C CYS A 242 -20.63 19.10 -3.02
N GLN A 243 -20.70 20.21 -3.68
CA GLN A 243 -21.02 21.56 -3.21
C GLN A 243 -22.38 21.73 -2.48
N ASP A 244 -23.20 20.72 -2.37
CA ASP A 244 -24.57 20.86 -1.84
C ASP A 244 -25.01 19.87 -0.74
N ASP A 245 -24.22 18.82 -0.42
CA ASP A 245 -24.59 17.90 0.67
C ASP A 245 -23.44 17.78 1.68
N TYR A 246 -23.65 18.36 2.86
CA TYR A 246 -22.77 18.32 4.03
C TYR A 246 -22.73 16.95 4.72
N GLU A 247 -22.68 15.86 4.02
CA GLU A 247 -22.36 14.57 4.63
C GLU A 247 -20.85 14.47 4.82
N GLN A 248 -20.38 15.10 5.88
CA GLN A 248 -19.01 14.88 6.36
C GLN A 248 -18.94 13.47 6.95
N ASN A 249 -18.03 12.65 6.45
CA ASN A 249 -17.80 11.30 6.95
C ASN A 249 -17.02 11.30 8.29
N TYR A 250 -17.08 12.39 9.06
CA TYR A 250 -16.39 12.53 10.35
C TYR A 250 -17.09 13.54 11.28
N TRP A 251 -16.94 13.31 12.58
CA TRP A 251 -17.41 14.21 13.63
C TRP A 251 -16.35 15.29 13.93
N HIS A 252 -16.79 16.45 14.37
CA HIS A 252 -15.89 17.51 14.86
C HIS A 252 -15.74 17.43 16.38
N LEU A 253 -14.51 17.48 16.87
CA LEU A 253 -14.22 17.41 18.30
C LEU A 253 -14.96 18.50 19.13
N PRO A 254 -15.03 19.79 18.71
CA PRO A 254 -15.78 20.80 19.45
C PRO A 254 -17.28 20.46 19.61
N GLU A 255 -17.92 19.94 18.58
CA GLU A 255 -19.33 19.58 18.63
C GLU A 255 -19.56 18.47 19.66
N LEU A 256 -18.69 17.46 19.71
CA LEU A 256 -18.75 16.37 20.68
C LEU A 256 -18.53 16.82 22.12
N LEU A 257 -17.77 17.90 22.31
CA LEU A 257 -17.50 18.45 23.64
C LEU A 257 -18.63 19.35 24.16
N PHE A 258 -19.22 20.17 23.31
CA PHE A 258 -20.09 21.26 23.70
C PHE A 258 -21.58 21.03 23.36
N ASP A 259 -21.91 20.13 22.45
CA ASP A 259 -23.27 19.77 22.09
C ASP A 259 -23.66 18.38 22.62
N SER A 260 -24.66 18.36 23.51
CA SER A 260 -25.12 17.10 24.10
C SER A 260 -25.91 16.22 23.11
N LEU A 261 -26.54 16.80 22.12
CA LEU A 261 -27.25 16.03 21.08
C LEU A 261 -26.26 15.34 20.16
N CYS A 262 -25.25 16.09 19.68
CA CYS A 262 -24.15 15.52 18.90
C CYS A 262 -23.43 14.39 19.68
N TRP A 263 -23.17 14.61 20.98
CA TRP A 263 -22.56 13.59 21.82
C TRP A 263 -23.39 12.30 21.93
N ASN A 264 -24.70 12.41 22.10
CA ASN A 264 -25.58 11.24 22.21
C ASN A 264 -25.61 10.45 20.89
N SER A 265 -25.75 11.13 19.77
CA SER A 265 -25.72 10.50 18.44
C SER A 265 -24.36 9.83 18.17
N PHE A 266 -23.26 10.50 18.51
CA PHE A 266 -21.91 9.94 18.41
C PHE A 266 -21.72 8.69 19.26
N ARG A 267 -22.20 8.72 20.53
CA ARG A 267 -22.07 7.57 21.45
C ARG A 267 -22.75 6.32 20.90
N ASP A 268 -23.92 6.50 20.27
CA ASP A 268 -24.64 5.39 19.66
C ASP A 268 -23.95 4.91 18.39
N ASP A 269 -23.40 5.83 17.59
CA ASP A 269 -22.67 5.53 16.35
C ASP A 269 -21.33 4.79 16.62
N VAL A 270 -20.57 5.16 17.66
CA VAL A 270 -19.26 4.59 17.97
C VAL A 270 -19.32 3.17 18.56
N SER A 271 -20.52 2.74 18.98
CA SER A 271 -20.67 1.45 19.66
C SER A 271 -20.31 0.27 18.75
N GLY A 272 -19.32 -0.50 19.18
CA GLY A 272 -18.78 -1.65 18.45
C GLY A 272 -17.91 -1.31 17.23
N LYS A 273 -17.62 -0.02 16.99
CA LYS A 273 -16.83 0.44 15.86
C LYS A 273 -15.40 0.85 16.24
N TYR A 274 -14.55 0.96 15.23
CA TYR A 274 -13.22 1.55 15.36
C TYR A 274 -13.37 3.06 15.47
N LEU A 275 -12.80 3.63 16.52
CA LEU A 275 -12.76 5.09 16.72
C LEU A 275 -11.39 5.62 16.31
N ILE A 276 -11.40 6.54 15.36
CA ILE A 276 -10.17 7.10 14.76
C ILE A 276 -10.19 8.61 14.94
N VAL A 277 -9.21 9.12 15.66
CA VAL A 277 -9.06 10.54 15.98
C VAL A 277 -7.84 11.09 15.25
N GLY A 278 -7.99 12.11 14.43
CA GLY A 278 -6.88 12.68 13.67
C GLY A 278 -7.22 14.02 13.04
N ASP A 279 -6.22 14.61 12.40
CA ASP A 279 -6.40 15.81 11.61
C ASP A 279 -6.88 15.46 10.19
N MET A 280 -8.16 15.75 9.89
CA MET A 280 -8.76 15.38 8.63
C MET A 280 -8.62 16.46 7.54
N LYS A 281 -7.91 17.57 7.82
CA LYS A 281 -7.78 18.71 6.89
C LYS A 281 -6.35 19.16 6.64
N GLU A 282 -5.48 19.09 7.63
CA GLU A 282 -4.09 19.55 7.49
C GLU A 282 -3.12 18.38 7.25
N ASP A 283 -3.40 17.20 7.83
CA ASP A 283 -2.59 16.00 7.63
C ASP A 283 -3.04 15.24 6.38
N MET A 284 -2.90 15.90 5.22
CA MET A 284 -3.35 15.38 3.94
C MET A 284 -2.18 14.84 3.12
N HIS A 285 -2.36 13.63 2.60
CA HIS A 285 -1.41 12.95 1.74
C HIS A 285 -1.95 12.82 0.33
N ASP A 286 -1.21 13.31 -0.66
CA ASP A 286 -1.55 13.16 -2.06
C ASP A 286 -1.57 11.68 -2.45
N THR A 287 -2.69 11.23 -2.99
CA THR A 287 -2.87 9.87 -3.51
C THR A 287 -3.24 9.91 -4.98
N TYR A 288 -3.28 8.74 -5.63
CA TYR A 288 -3.78 8.64 -7.00
C TYR A 288 -5.28 9.04 -7.12
N ALA A 289 -5.99 9.11 -6.00
CA ALA A 289 -7.43 9.34 -5.91
C ALA A 289 -7.77 10.65 -5.18
N HIS A 290 -6.96 11.66 -5.29
CA HIS A 290 -6.95 12.92 -4.53
C HIS A 290 -6.21 12.85 -3.18
N ALA A 291 -6.05 13.99 -2.53
CA ALA A 291 -5.50 14.05 -1.18
C ALA A 291 -6.43 13.36 -0.19
N GLN A 292 -5.87 12.59 0.74
CA GLN A 292 -6.61 11.87 1.77
C GLN A 292 -5.96 12.07 3.14
N PRO A 293 -6.74 12.13 4.23
CA PRO A 293 -6.20 12.24 5.58
C PRO A 293 -5.34 11.03 5.96
N GLY A 294 -4.22 11.27 6.68
CA GLY A 294 -3.34 10.21 7.16
C GLY A 294 -4.06 9.15 7.98
N ALA A 295 -4.89 9.57 8.93
CA ALA A 295 -5.70 8.69 9.76
C ALA A 295 -6.60 7.75 8.94
N TYR A 296 -7.18 8.25 7.85
CA TYR A 296 -7.98 7.42 6.94
C TYR A 296 -7.13 6.42 6.15
N LEU A 297 -5.96 6.81 5.68
CA LEU A 297 -5.04 5.90 4.99
C LEU A 297 -4.58 4.76 5.89
N HIS A 298 -4.36 5.01 7.19
CA HIS A 298 -4.05 3.98 8.18
C HIS A 298 -5.20 2.98 8.32
N TYR A 299 -6.43 3.47 8.39
CA TYR A 299 -7.60 2.62 8.45
C TYR A 299 -7.78 1.78 7.18
N LEU A 300 -7.58 2.35 5.99
CA LEU A 300 -7.57 1.59 4.74
C LEU A 300 -6.47 0.51 4.70
N GLY A 301 -5.30 0.81 5.28
CA GLY A 301 -4.24 -0.18 5.48
C GLY A 301 -4.72 -1.37 6.30
N PHE A 302 -5.38 -1.11 7.43
CA PHE A 302 -6.01 -2.12 8.27
C PHE A 302 -7.08 -2.92 7.52
N LYS A 303 -8.01 -2.28 6.81
CA LYS A 303 -9.03 -2.94 5.99
C LYS A 303 -8.42 -3.81 4.89
N SER A 304 -7.33 -3.39 4.29
CA SER A 304 -6.59 -4.19 3.31
C SER A 304 -6.04 -5.49 3.93
N LEU A 305 -5.59 -5.45 5.20
CA LEU A 305 -5.14 -6.63 5.93
C LEU A 305 -6.30 -7.57 6.28
N THR A 306 -7.39 -7.04 6.85
CA THR A 306 -8.55 -7.84 7.25
C THR A 306 -9.22 -8.53 6.06
N ASN A 307 -9.25 -7.86 4.92
CA ASN A 307 -9.73 -8.42 3.65
C ASN A 307 -8.75 -9.42 3.00
N GLY A 308 -7.58 -9.66 3.64
CA GLY A 308 -6.58 -10.60 3.13
C GLY A 308 -5.95 -10.18 1.81
N LYS A 309 -6.03 -8.90 1.45
CA LYS A 309 -5.47 -8.38 0.19
C LYS A 309 -3.94 -8.45 0.16
N HIS A 310 -3.28 -8.51 1.32
CA HIS A 310 -1.82 -8.64 1.45
C HIS A 310 -1.31 -10.06 1.16
N ILE A 311 -2.17 -11.08 1.19
CA ILE A 311 -1.80 -12.49 1.01
C ILE A 311 -1.57 -12.77 -0.47
N VAL A 312 -0.43 -13.42 -0.77
CA VAL A 312 -0.12 -13.90 -2.12
C VAL A 312 -0.92 -15.17 -2.40
N ARG A 313 -1.92 -15.06 -3.27
CA ARG A 313 -2.80 -16.19 -3.61
C ARG A 313 -2.08 -17.14 -4.57
N TRP A 314 -2.03 -18.44 -4.28
CA TRP A 314 -1.33 -19.46 -5.06
C TRP A 314 -1.80 -19.56 -6.52
N TRP A 315 -3.12 -19.46 -6.78
CA TRP A 315 -3.67 -19.50 -8.13
C TRP A 315 -3.15 -18.36 -9.00
N TYR A 316 -2.99 -17.17 -8.42
CA TYR A 316 -2.43 -15.99 -9.09
C TYR A 316 -0.96 -16.21 -9.46
N VAL A 317 -0.17 -16.79 -8.56
CA VAL A 317 1.24 -17.13 -8.84
C VAL A 317 1.34 -18.14 -9.96
N ILE A 318 0.49 -19.18 -9.97
CA ILE A 318 0.44 -20.17 -11.05
C ILE A 318 0.05 -19.51 -12.37
N LEU A 319 -0.97 -18.65 -12.38
CA LEU A 319 -1.39 -17.96 -13.59
C LEU A 319 -0.26 -17.12 -14.19
N LEU A 320 0.40 -16.30 -13.36
CA LEU A 320 1.55 -15.51 -13.82
C LEU A 320 2.72 -16.40 -14.27
N MET A 321 2.99 -17.47 -13.56
CA MET A 321 4.03 -18.42 -13.95
C MET A 321 3.75 -19.02 -15.33
N LEU A 322 2.52 -19.42 -15.61
CA LEU A 322 2.12 -19.94 -16.92
C LEU A 322 2.26 -18.89 -18.01
N VAL A 323 1.81 -17.65 -17.75
CA VAL A 323 1.94 -16.54 -18.71
C VAL A 323 3.41 -16.23 -18.98
N TYR A 324 4.22 -16.09 -17.95
CA TYR A 324 5.66 -15.79 -18.10
C TYR A 324 6.42 -16.93 -18.75
N PHE A 325 6.07 -18.18 -18.42
CA PHE A 325 6.61 -19.35 -19.09
C PHE A 325 6.28 -19.32 -20.59
N PHE A 326 5.03 -19.08 -20.95
CA PHE A 326 4.60 -19.03 -22.34
C PHE A 326 5.28 -17.92 -23.14
N ILE A 327 5.36 -16.72 -22.58
CA ILE A 327 6.09 -15.60 -23.19
C ILE A 327 7.57 -15.94 -23.39
N SER A 328 8.23 -16.48 -22.35
CA SER A 328 9.64 -16.91 -22.43
C SER A 328 9.86 -17.98 -23.48
N TYR A 329 8.99 -18.98 -23.51
CA TYR A 329 9.10 -20.10 -24.41
C TYR A 329 8.93 -19.67 -25.88
N THR A 330 7.91 -18.85 -26.16
CA THR A 330 7.72 -18.31 -27.52
C THR A 330 8.87 -17.39 -27.93
N THR A 331 9.40 -16.59 -27.03
CA THR A 331 10.56 -15.73 -27.29
C THR A 331 11.81 -16.55 -27.60
N LEU A 332 12.07 -17.62 -26.85
CA LEU A 332 13.21 -18.52 -27.08
C LEU A 332 13.04 -19.37 -28.34
N GLN A 333 11.82 -19.84 -28.63
CA GLN A 333 11.52 -20.57 -29.86
C GLN A 333 11.51 -19.69 -31.10
N GLY A 334 11.16 -18.42 -30.96
CA GLY A 334 11.31 -17.44 -32.03
C GLY A 334 12.71 -17.45 -32.64
N LEU A 335 13.69 -18.06 -31.97
CA LEU A 335 15.00 -18.44 -32.56
C LEU A 335 14.88 -19.43 -33.72
N ARG A 336 13.77 -20.16 -33.87
CA ARG A 336 13.61 -21.22 -34.88
C ARG A 336 12.80 -20.84 -36.12
N LYS A 337 11.99 -19.75 -36.10
CA LYS A 337 11.12 -19.40 -37.23
C LYS A 337 11.63 -18.14 -37.97
N GLU A 338 12.22 -18.38 -39.13
CA GLU A 338 12.79 -17.35 -39.99
C GLU A 338 11.78 -16.59 -40.87
N ASP A 339 10.47 -16.83 -40.76
CA ASP A 339 9.48 -16.33 -41.72
C ASP A 339 8.68 -15.13 -41.21
N THR A 340 9.32 -14.01 -40.98
CA THR A 340 8.56 -12.74 -40.99
C THR A 340 8.72 -12.09 -42.40
N ARG A 341 7.76 -12.38 -43.27
CA ARG A 341 7.65 -11.81 -44.65
C ARG A 341 7.27 -10.32 -44.68
N TRP A 342 7.18 -9.64 -43.50
CA TRP A 342 6.81 -8.22 -43.46
C TRP A 342 8.07 -7.35 -43.41
N GLY A 343 8.32 -6.64 -44.53
CA GLY A 343 9.46 -5.74 -44.65
C GLY A 343 9.69 -4.75 -43.49
N PRO A 344 8.66 -4.09 -42.95
CA PRO A 344 8.84 -3.21 -41.80
C PRO A 344 9.38 -3.90 -40.55
N LEU A 345 8.97 -5.14 -40.29
CA LEU A 345 9.45 -5.91 -39.13
C LEU A 345 10.91 -6.37 -39.31
N GLN A 346 11.32 -6.69 -40.53
CA GLN A 346 12.72 -6.99 -40.83
C GLN A 346 13.59 -5.74 -40.65
N TRP A 347 13.13 -4.56 -41.07
CA TRP A 347 13.86 -3.32 -40.87
C TRP A 347 14.04 -2.97 -39.37
N ILE A 348 12.99 -3.19 -38.55
CA ILE A 348 13.06 -3.04 -37.09
C ILE A 348 14.05 -4.08 -36.50
N ALA A 349 13.97 -5.33 -36.96
CA ALA A 349 14.84 -6.41 -36.51
C ALA A 349 16.33 -6.15 -36.77
N GLN A 350 16.69 -5.44 -37.83
CA GLN A 350 18.07 -5.08 -38.13
C GLN A 350 18.63 -3.96 -37.24
N ARG A 351 17.80 -3.26 -36.44
CA ARG A 351 18.19 -2.16 -35.56
C ARG A 351 18.03 -2.57 -34.09
N PRO A 352 19.08 -2.94 -33.37
CA PRO A 352 19.00 -3.53 -32.04
C PRO A 352 18.21 -2.69 -31.04
N LEU A 353 18.46 -1.38 -31.01
CA LEU A 353 17.77 -0.46 -30.09
C LEU A 353 16.27 -0.36 -30.40
N LEU A 354 15.93 -0.26 -31.69
CA LEU A 354 14.52 -0.14 -32.10
C LEU A 354 13.75 -1.42 -31.82
N HIS A 355 14.38 -2.59 -32.05
CA HIS A 355 13.82 -3.89 -31.68
C HIS A 355 13.57 -3.99 -30.18
N PHE A 356 14.54 -3.57 -29.36
CA PHE A 356 14.38 -3.57 -27.90
C PHE A 356 13.19 -2.70 -27.48
N LEU A 357 13.08 -1.47 -28.01
CA LEU A 357 11.97 -0.55 -27.68
C LEU A 357 10.62 -1.09 -28.14
N CYS A 358 10.52 -1.63 -29.35
CA CYS A 358 9.29 -2.24 -29.85
C CYS A 358 8.90 -3.48 -29.04
N SER A 359 9.86 -4.32 -28.66
CA SER A 359 9.62 -5.47 -27.79
C SER A 359 9.15 -5.05 -26.41
N LEU A 360 9.79 -4.02 -25.82
CA LEU A 360 9.39 -3.46 -24.53
C LEU A 360 7.95 -2.95 -24.55
N LEU A 361 7.59 -2.16 -25.57
CA LEU A 361 6.22 -1.64 -25.73
C LEU A 361 5.21 -2.77 -25.94
N GLY A 362 5.53 -3.77 -26.76
CA GLY A 362 4.66 -4.92 -27.01
C GLY A 362 4.39 -5.75 -25.76
N TYR A 363 5.44 -6.11 -25.01
CA TYR A 363 5.28 -6.84 -23.74
C TYR A 363 4.56 -5.99 -22.68
N THR A 364 4.87 -4.70 -22.60
CA THR A 364 4.18 -3.79 -21.69
C THR A 364 2.69 -3.74 -21.99
N PHE A 365 2.31 -3.65 -23.25
CA PHE A 365 0.90 -3.62 -23.65
C PHE A 365 0.16 -4.92 -23.29
N ILE A 366 0.73 -6.08 -23.63
CA ILE A 366 0.12 -7.39 -23.34
C ILE A 366 -0.03 -7.60 -21.81
N LEU A 367 1.03 -7.32 -21.05
CA LEU A 367 1.01 -7.49 -19.60
C LEU A 367 0.14 -6.43 -18.92
N PHE A 368 0.02 -5.25 -19.49
CA PHE A 368 -0.90 -4.23 -19.02
C PHE A 368 -2.37 -4.66 -19.17
N LEU A 369 -2.75 -5.23 -20.33
CA LEU A 369 -4.10 -5.77 -20.52
C LEU A 369 -4.40 -6.90 -19.52
N LEU A 370 -3.45 -7.79 -19.27
CA LEU A 370 -3.60 -8.84 -18.26
C LEU A 370 -3.73 -8.23 -16.85
N SER A 371 -2.91 -7.23 -16.53
CA SER A 371 -3.00 -6.53 -15.24
C SER A 371 -4.33 -5.81 -15.05
N ALA A 372 -4.83 -5.16 -16.12
CA ALA A 372 -6.14 -4.52 -16.12
C ALA A 372 -7.26 -5.53 -15.83
N LEU A 373 -7.24 -6.65 -16.54
CA LEU A 373 -8.23 -7.71 -16.34
C LEU A 373 -8.21 -8.27 -14.91
N LEU A 374 -7.02 -8.56 -14.36
CA LEU A 374 -6.87 -9.08 -12.99
C LEU A 374 -7.27 -8.04 -11.95
N TYR A 375 -7.03 -6.76 -12.21
CA TYR A 375 -7.46 -5.69 -11.32
C TYR A 375 -8.99 -5.57 -11.31
N LEU A 376 -9.64 -5.59 -12.47
CA LEU A 376 -11.10 -5.49 -12.59
C LEU A 376 -11.83 -6.69 -11.98
N LEU A 377 -11.29 -7.90 -12.16
CA LEU A 377 -11.95 -9.13 -11.71
C LEU A 377 -11.63 -9.50 -10.26
N CYS A 378 -10.46 -9.13 -9.75
CA CYS A 378 -9.92 -9.68 -8.50
C CYS A 378 -9.30 -8.63 -7.58
N ASP A 379 -9.29 -7.35 -7.95
CA ASP A 379 -8.60 -6.27 -7.22
C ASP A 379 -7.10 -6.59 -7.00
N ILE A 380 -6.47 -7.28 -7.96
CA ILE A 380 -5.06 -7.66 -7.90
C ILE A 380 -4.26 -6.82 -8.87
N ALA A 381 -3.48 -5.91 -8.30
CA ALA A 381 -2.52 -5.12 -9.05
C ALA A 381 -1.14 -5.76 -9.03
N TYR A 382 -0.49 -5.95 -10.19
CA TYR A 382 0.89 -6.41 -10.25
C TYR A 382 1.76 -5.49 -11.11
N ASN A 383 3.06 -5.58 -10.88
CA ASN A 383 4.03 -4.79 -11.61
C ASN A 383 4.16 -5.27 -13.06
N VAL A 384 3.88 -4.39 -14.01
CA VAL A 384 3.96 -4.69 -15.44
C VAL A 384 5.35 -4.39 -16.00
N MET A 385 6.02 -3.35 -15.51
CA MET A 385 7.26 -2.85 -16.11
C MET A 385 8.45 -3.81 -15.95
N ILE A 386 8.58 -4.42 -14.77
CA ILE A 386 9.69 -5.34 -14.50
C ILE A 386 9.66 -6.55 -15.44
N PRO A 387 8.56 -7.32 -15.53
CA PRO A 387 8.52 -8.45 -16.47
C PRO A 387 8.64 -7.99 -17.92
N SER A 388 8.05 -6.86 -18.32
CA SER A 388 8.19 -6.31 -19.68
C SER A 388 9.64 -6.01 -20.02
N PHE A 389 10.37 -5.37 -19.12
CA PHE A 389 11.79 -5.08 -19.31
C PHE A 389 12.63 -6.36 -19.39
N CYS A 390 12.37 -7.35 -18.51
CA CYS A 390 13.05 -8.63 -18.55
C CYS A 390 12.82 -9.36 -19.88
N PHE A 391 11.59 -9.41 -20.37
CA PHE A 391 11.28 -10.04 -21.65
C PHE A 391 11.88 -9.31 -22.83
N ALA A 392 11.90 -7.97 -22.82
CA ALA A 392 12.55 -7.19 -23.85
C ALA A 392 14.07 -7.45 -23.90
N LEU A 393 14.73 -7.55 -22.73
CA LEU A 393 16.14 -7.93 -22.64
C LEU A 393 16.41 -9.32 -23.20
N ILE A 394 15.57 -10.30 -22.85
CA ILE A 394 15.70 -11.66 -23.35
C ILE A 394 15.51 -11.68 -24.86
N SER A 395 14.48 -11.00 -25.38
CA SER A 395 14.22 -10.88 -26.82
C SER A 395 15.40 -10.24 -27.56
N HIS A 396 15.95 -9.18 -26.99
CA HIS A 396 17.14 -8.51 -27.53
C HIS A 396 18.39 -9.41 -27.54
N TYR A 397 18.65 -10.11 -26.42
CA TYR A 397 19.77 -11.08 -26.34
C TYR A 397 19.64 -12.20 -27.38
N VAL A 398 18.44 -12.74 -27.51
CA VAL A 398 18.11 -13.79 -28.48
C VAL A 398 18.41 -13.30 -29.90
N GLN A 399 18.02 -12.08 -30.23
CA GLN A 399 18.26 -11.50 -31.53
C GLN A 399 19.74 -11.20 -31.79
N PHE A 400 20.46 -10.67 -30.80
CA PHE A 400 21.90 -10.42 -30.89
C PHE A 400 22.66 -11.71 -31.18
N LYS A 401 22.32 -12.82 -30.49
CA LYS A 401 22.92 -14.13 -30.72
C LYS A 401 22.66 -14.65 -32.15
N ARG A 402 21.47 -14.36 -32.69
CA ARG A 402 21.15 -14.71 -34.09
C ARG A 402 22.05 -13.98 -35.08
N MET A 403 22.14 -12.66 -34.95
CA MET A 403 22.96 -11.85 -35.87
C MET A 403 24.40 -12.31 -35.90
N ARG A 404 24.95 -12.68 -34.73
CA ARG A 404 26.32 -13.20 -34.61
C ARG A 404 26.50 -14.58 -35.22
N ASN A 405 25.49 -15.41 -35.31
CA ASN A 405 25.60 -16.75 -35.92
C ASN A 405 25.34 -16.73 -37.43
N THR A 406 24.88 -15.61 -38.00
CA THR A 406 24.65 -15.40 -39.43
C THR A 406 25.78 -14.63 -40.11
N THR A 407 26.68 -14.02 -39.37
CA THR A 407 27.99 -13.48 -39.80
C THR A 407 29.08 -14.49 -39.62
#